data_2c1537dfdca018df30a912ac0b02d8b6
#
_entry.id   2c1537dfdca018df30a912ac0b02d8b6
#
_cell.length_a   1.000
_cell.length_b   1.000
_cell.length_c   1.000
_cell.angle_alpha   90.00
_cell.angle_beta   90.00
_cell.angle_gamma   90.00
#
_symmetry.space_group_name_H-M   'P 1'
#
loop_
_entity.id
_entity.type
_entity.pdbx_description
1 polymer ?
#
loop_
_entity_poly.entity_id
_entity_poly.type
_entity_poly.pdbx_seq_one_letter_code
_entity_poly.pdbx_strand_id
1 'polypeptide(L)'
;MNRFDKSPGGSVNSGGDRSCATAALSKAGVSIWLDDLSRDALVSGELRKLIDCYDVVGVTTNPTIFSSAVEGTDAYNEQLKKLAQSGASVPDAVDALVTADIIDTAKLLYPTFQQTGSVDGRVSVEVEPAIAFQAKETLERATHLWKTIDQPNLMVKIPATAEGIDAIAEATAAGISVNVTLLFNIDVYRLVIRAYLSGLERALLAGRNISDIFSVASFFVSRVDTEVDTRLGDLDTPDALELRGTVGVANARLAYRVFQEEFARGRAERLLARGANIQRPLWASTGVKNPELADTYYVNELIAPDTVITMPPGTLRAFADHGRLSSDTITDRYGDAVDTFERLKAVGVSYEKVTDKLLAEGVEKFESSWRKLNKTVAEALRSSR
;
A
#
# COMPACT_ATOMS: atom_id res chain seq x y z
N MET A 1 15.33 36.43 -46.52
CA MET A 1 15.66 37.69 -45.87
C MET A 1 15.62 37.52 -44.37
N ASN A 2 16.79 37.56 -43.79
CA ASN A 2 17.12 37.46 -42.37
C ASN A 2 16.28 38.30 -41.42
N ARG A 3 16.08 37.84 -40.19
CA ARG A 3 16.46 38.54 -38.94
C ARG A 3 16.06 37.72 -37.69
N PHE A 4 17.12 37.23 -37.00
CA PHE A 4 17.59 37.43 -35.62
C PHE A 4 16.74 36.81 -34.52
N ASP A 5 17.17 35.72 -33.98
CA ASP A 5 18.10 35.50 -32.85
C ASP A 5 18.04 36.61 -31.78
N LYS A 6 17.52 36.15 -30.59
CA LYS A 6 17.95 36.59 -29.25
C LYS A 6 17.32 35.67 -28.21
N SER A 7 18.12 34.74 -27.70
CA SER A 7 17.90 34.12 -26.40
C SER A 7 18.03 35.12 -25.26
N PRO A 8 17.28 35.06 -24.20
CA PRO A 8 17.70 35.53 -22.89
C PRO A 8 18.00 34.35 -21.96
N GLY A 9 19.17 34.42 -21.42
CA GLY A 9 19.76 33.98 -20.20
C GLY A 9 19.04 32.99 -19.30
N GLY A 10 19.81 31.94 -18.95
CA GLY A 10 19.42 30.89 -18.05
C GLY A 10 19.05 31.39 -16.65
N SER A 11 18.02 30.76 -16.13
CA SER A 11 17.87 30.55 -14.69
C SER A 11 18.26 29.10 -14.41
N VAL A 12 19.31 28.91 -13.66
CA VAL A 12 19.73 27.63 -13.12
C VAL A 12 18.65 27.20 -12.14
N ASN A 13 17.73 26.37 -12.59
CA ASN A 13 16.85 25.63 -11.70
C ASN A 13 17.67 24.48 -11.12
N SER A 14 17.93 24.55 -9.82
CA SER A 14 18.42 23.45 -8.99
C SER A 14 17.32 22.39 -8.77
N GLY A 15 16.78 21.84 -9.85
CA GLY A 15 15.94 20.65 -9.84
C GLY A 15 16.87 19.44 -9.89
N GLY A 16 16.88 18.62 -8.84
CA GLY A 16 17.53 17.31 -8.91
C GLY A 16 16.97 16.55 -10.12
N ASP A 17 17.86 15.90 -10.88
CA ASP A 17 17.48 15.11 -12.06
C ASP A 17 16.43 14.08 -11.64
N ARG A 18 15.21 14.16 -12.20
CA ARG A 18 14.19 13.13 -12.02
C ARG A 18 14.69 11.85 -12.67
N SER A 19 14.54 10.73 -11.95
CA SER A 19 14.86 9.43 -12.52
C SER A 19 14.01 9.14 -13.75
N CYS A 20 14.65 8.81 -14.87
CA CYS A 20 13.97 8.45 -16.11
C CYS A 20 13.03 7.24 -15.94
N ALA A 21 13.41 6.27 -15.10
CA ALA A 21 12.64 5.04 -14.91
C ALA A 21 11.36 5.27 -14.09
N THR A 22 11.42 6.03 -12.97
CA THR A 22 10.23 6.32 -12.15
C THR A 22 9.25 7.23 -12.89
N ALA A 23 9.73 8.25 -13.61
CA ALA A 23 8.89 9.13 -14.42
C ALA A 23 8.18 8.36 -15.55
N ALA A 24 8.86 7.40 -16.17
CA ALA A 24 8.27 6.57 -17.20
C ALA A 24 7.26 5.57 -16.64
N LEU A 25 7.47 5.01 -15.43
CA LEU A 25 6.52 4.17 -14.72
C LEU A 25 5.23 4.95 -14.38
N SER A 26 5.38 6.18 -13.85
CA SER A 26 4.25 7.07 -13.58
C SER A 26 3.47 7.40 -14.85
N LYS A 27 4.18 7.65 -15.98
CA LYS A 27 3.56 7.89 -17.28
C LYS A 27 2.81 6.67 -17.84
N ALA A 28 3.22 5.46 -17.46
CA ALA A 28 2.49 4.23 -17.79
C ALA A 28 1.21 4.03 -16.96
N GLY A 29 0.86 4.94 -16.06
CA GLY A 29 -0.36 4.91 -15.26
C GLY A 29 -0.20 4.21 -13.91
N VAL A 30 1.04 3.99 -13.45
CA VAL A 30 1.35 3.38 -12.15
C VAL A 30 1.69 4.46 -11.14
N SER A 31 0.95 4.54 -10.03
CA SER A 31 1.26 5.43 -8.91
C SER A 31 2.31 4.81 -8.00
N ILE A 32 3.44 5.49 -7.79
CA ILE A 32 4.53 5.01 -6.96
C ILE A 32 4.31 5.46 -5.51
N TRP A 33 4.14 4.51 -4.59
CA TRP A 33 4.06 4.79 -3.17
C TRP A 33 5.27 4.23 -2.42
N LEU A 34 5.71 4.94 -1.39
CA LEU A 34 6.77 4.48 -0.50
C LEU A 34 6.20 3.53 0.57
N ASP A 35 6.81 2.37 0.76
CA ASP A 35 6.50 1.44 1.86
C ASP A 35 7.49 1.67 3.01
N ASP A 36 7.49 2.88 3.53
CA ASP A 36 8.31 3.31 4.66
C ASP A 36 7.83 4.67 5.19
N LEU A 37 8.00 4.89 6.49
CA LEU A 37 7.81 6.19 7.13
C LEU A 37 8.58 6.23 8.44
N SER A 38 9.36 7.28 8.64
CA SER A 38 9.99 7.60 9.91
C SER A 38 10.03 9.12 10.12
N ARG A 39 10.06 9.54 11.37
CA ARG A 39 10.24 10.95 11.71
C ARG A 39 11.56 11.49 11.19
N ASP A 40 12.62 10.68 11.22
CA ASP A 40 13.91 11.04 10.66
C ASP A 40 13.81 11.38 9.17
N ALA A 41 13.09 10.60 8.39
CA ALA A 41 12.88 10.86 6.97
C ALA A 41 12.07 12.15 6.72
N LEU A 42 11.12 12.47 7.61
CA LEU A 42 10.36 13.72 7.56
C LEU A 42 11.23 14.93 7.90
N VAL A 43 11.98 14.86 9.01
CA VAL A 43 12.78 16.00 9.52
C VAL A 43 14.02 16.25 8.66
N SER A 44 14.69 15.21 8.17
CA SER A 44 15.86 15.33 7.30
C SER A 44 15.52 15.82 5.88
N GLY A 45 14.24 15.77 5.48
CA GLY A 45 13.81 16.09 4.13
C GLY A 45 14.01 14.95 3.13
N GLU A 46 14.40 13.74 3.56
CA GLU A 46 14.57 12.60 2.66
C GLU A 46 13.25 12.24 1.98
N LEU A 47 12.13 12.22 2.71
CA LEU A 47 10.82 11.96 2.11
C LEU A 47 10.47 13.04 1.06
N ARG A 48 10.76 14.31 1.30
CA ARG A 48 10.59 15.37 0.32
C ARG A 48 11.40 15.09 -0.96
N LYS A 49 12.65 14.68 -0.80
CA LYS A 49 13.50 14.32 -1.91
C LYS A 49 12.96 13.14 -2.72
N LEU A 50 12.40 12.11 -2.05
CA LEU A 50 11.78 10.98 -2.75
C LEU A 50 10.54 11.42 -3.55
N ILE A 51 9.75 12.35 -3.03
CA ILE A 51 8.61 12.94 -3.75
C ILE A 51 9.09 13.71 -4.98
N ASP A 52 10.09 14.57 -4.82
CA ASP A 52 10.52 15.52 -5.86
C ASP A 52 11.36 14.83 -6.97
N CYS A 53 12.15 13.80 -6.62
CA CYS A 53 13.14 13.20 -7.52
C CYS A 53 12.77 11.78 -8.02
N TYR A 54 11.88 11.07 -7.31
CA TYR A 54 11.54 9.67 -7.63
C TYR A 54 10.06 9.45 -7.90
N ASP A 55 9.32 10.53 -8.15
CA ASP A 55 7.87 10.49 -8.46
C ASP A 55 7.03 9.74 -7.40
N VAL A 56 7.45 9.77 -6.13
CA VAL A 56 6.66 9.20 -5.04
C VAL A 56 5.43 10.07 -4.82
N VAL A 57 4.25 9.47 -4.99
CA VAL A 57 2.96 10.15 -4.90
C VAL A 57 2.08 9.62 -3.76
N GLY A 58 2.62 8.79 -2.89
CA GLY A 58 1.92 8.30 -1.72
C GLY A 58 2.84 7.57 -0.76
N VAL A 59 2.35 7.33 0.46
CA VAL A 59 3.07 6.63 1.53
C VAL A 59 2.14 5.62 2.17
N THR A 60 2.63 4.42 2.39
CA THR A 60 1.94 3.42 3.20
C THR A 60 2.78 3.04 4.41
N THR A 61 2.10 2.73 5.49
CA THR A 61 2.71 2.30 6.75
C THR A 61 2.13 0.98 7.22
N ASN A 62 2.78 0.37 8.16
CA ASN A 62 2.29 -0.81 8.88
C ASN A 62 2.95 -0.87 10.26
N PRO A 63 2.49 -1.74 11.19
CA PRO A 63 3.06 -1.84 12.53
C PRO A 63 4.57 -2.11 12.56
N THR A 64 5.10 -2.84 11.58
CA THR A 64 6.54 -3.14 11.51
C THR A 64 7.35 -1.90 11.18
N ILE A 65 6.86 -1.06 10.26
CA ILE A 65 7.49 0.21 9.90
C ILE A 65 7.58 1.13 11.12
N PHE A 66 6.46 1.35 11.82
CA PHE A 66 6.46 2.20 13.02
C PHE A 66 7.31 1.64 14.15
N SER A 67 7.28 0.32 14.39
CA SER A 67 8.15 -0.29 15.39
C SER A 67 9.63 -0.04 15.09
N SER A 68 10.03 -0.15 13.83
CA SER A 68 11.41 0.11 13.40
C SER A 68 11.74 1.61 13.43
N ALA A 69 10.81 2.47 13.09
CA ALA A 69 11.00 3.91 13.06
C ALA A 69 11.24 4.52 14.44
N VAL A 70 10.58 4.00 15.49
CA VAL A 70 10.72 4.49 16.86
C VAL A 70 11.99 3.92 17.53
N GLU A 71 12.44 2.76 17.10
CA GLU A 71 13.58 2.06 17.68
C GLU A 71 14.91 2.68 17.19
N GLY A 72 15.79 3.04 18.12
CA GLY A 72 17.17 3.45 17.79
C GLY A 72 17.33 4.88 17.25
N THR A 73 16.33 5.75 17.43
CA THR A 73 16.40 7.17 17.04
C THR A 73 16.02 8.09 18.18
N ASP A 74 16.61 9.27 18.22
CA ASP A 74 16.29 10.35 19.15
C ASP A 74 15.12 11.23 18.66
N ALA A 75 14.64 11.05 17.44
CA ALA A 75 13.65 11.92 16.84
C ALA A 75 12.29 11.96 17.57
N TYR A 76 12.00 10.95 18.36
CA TYR A 76 10.77 10.87 19.18
C TYR A 76 10.94 11.33 20.62
N ASN A 77 12.18 11.53 21.10
CA ASN A 77 12.49 11.76 22.53
C ASN A 77 11.77 12.98 23.12
N GLU A 78 11.71 14.08 22.38
CA GLU A 78 11.04 15.30 22.88
C GLU A 78 9.54 15.08 23.09
N GLN A 79 8.87 14.44 22.15
CA GLN A 79 7.44 14.13 22.24
C GLN A 79 7.18 13.10 23.35
N LEU A 80 8.00 12.06 23.45
CA LEU A 80 7.90 11.04 24.50
C LEU A 80 8.07 11.67 25.88
N LYS A 81 9.01 12.60 26.05
CA LYS A 81 9.17 13.35 27.32
C LYS A 81 7.93 14.16 27.68
N LYS A 82 7.32 14.87 26.73
CA LYS A 82 6.07 15.62 26.96
C LYS A 82 4.93 14.69 27.34
N LEU A 83 4.80 13.54 26.67
CA LEU A 83 3.79 12.53 26.97
C LEU A 83 3.99 11.89 28.35
N ALA A 84 5.23 11.60 28.74
CA ALA A 84 5.55 11.10 30.07
C ALA A 84 5.18 12.12 31.17
N GLN A 85 5.50 13.40 30.96
CA GLN A 85 5.15 14.49 31.91
C GLN A 85 3.64 14.70 32.03
N SER A 86 2.87 14.50 30.98
CA SER A 86 1.40 14.58 31.00
C SER A 86 0.74 13.34 31.60
N GLY A 87 1.49 12.28 31.93
CA GLY A 87 0.96 11.03 32.45
C GLY A 87 0.22 10.18 31.40
N ALA A 88 0.53 10.35 30.11
CA ALA A 88 -0.10 9.59 29.04
C ALA A 88 0.03 8.08 29.25
N SER A 89 -1.02 7.32 28.90
CA SER A 89 -0.95 5.87 28.84
C SER A 89 -0.10 5.42 27.63
N VAL A 90 0.36 4.17 27.64
CA VAL A 90 1.14 3.63 26.52
C VAL A 90 0.35 3.66 25.20
N PRO A 91 -0.92 3.20 25.16
CA PRO A 91 -1.74 3.33 23.95
C PRO A 91 -1.89 4.77 23.46
N ASP A 92 -2.20 5.72 24.36
CA ASP A 92 -2.32 7.14 23.97
C ASP A 92 -1.01 7.71 23.43
N ALA A 93 0.13 7.29 24.00
CA ALA A 93 1.43 7.73 23.54
C ALA A 93 1.75 7.16 22.15
N VAL A 94 1.50 5.88 21.90
CA VAL A 94 1.65 5.26 20.57
C VAL A 94 0.77 5.98 19.56
N ASP A 95 -0.49 6.21 19.87
CA ASP A 95 -1.43 6.95 19.01
C ASP A 95 -0.92 8.37 18.70
N ALA A 96 -0.43 9.08 19.69
CA ALA A 96 0.09 10.43 19.52
C ALA A 96 1.34 10.46 18.60
N LEU A 97 2.24 9.47 18.72
CA LEU A 97 3.42 9.38 17.86
C LEU A 97 3.03 9.08 16.41
N VAL A 98 2.21 8.03 16.21
CA VAL A 98 1.76 7.60 14.89
C VAL A 98 0.95 8.71 14.21
N THR A 99 0.00 9.29 14.90
CA THR A 99 -0.86 10.35 14.37
C THR A 99 -0.06 11.58 13.95
N ALA A 100 0.95 12.00 14.73
CA ALA A 100 1.79 13.13 14.39
C ALA A 100 2.54 12.89 13.05
N ASP A 101 3.18 11.74 12.89
CA ASP A 101 3.93 11.42 11.66
C ASP A 101 3.01 11.29 10.44
N ILE A 102 1.81 10.74 10.61
CA ILE A 102 0.81 10.66 9.53
C ILE A 102 0.31 12.04 9.13
N ILE A 103 0.01 12.93 10.09
CA ILE A 103 -0.43 14.29 9.80
C ILE A 103 0.65 15.07 9.03
N ASP A 104 1.90 14.96 9.46
CA ASP A 104 3.00 15.67 8.82
C ASP A 104 3.29 15.10 7.41
N THR A 105 3.17 13.79 7.24
CA THR A 105 3.24 13.15 5.92
C THR A 105 2.08 13.58 5.03
N ALA A 106 0.86 13.64 5.55
CA ALA A 106 -0.33 14.09 4.81
C ALA A 106 -0.15 15.53 4.29
N LYS A 107 0.33 16.44 5.15
CA LYS A 107 0.63 17.82 4.76
C LYS A 107 1.72 17.89 3.69
N LEU A 108 2.76 17.06 3.82
CA LEU A 108 3.87 17.01 2.84
C LEU A 108 3.37 16.56 1.46
N LEU A 109 2.45 15.61 1.39
CA LEU A 109 1.85 15.06 0.18
C LEU A 109 0.66 15.88 -0.34
N TYR A 110 0.15 16.86 0.42
CA TYR A 110 -1.05 17.62 0.07
C TYR A 110 -0.97 18.35 -1.28
N PRO A 111 0.17 18.96 -1.69
CA PRO A 111 0.30 19.54 -3.03
C PRO A 111 0.06 18.51 -4.15
N THR A 112 0.61 17.30 -4.01
CA THR A 112 0.38 16.19 -4.97
C THR A 112 -1.09 15.79 -4.99
N PHE A 113 -1.74 15.70 -3.82
CA PHE A 113 -3.17 15.41 -3.71
C PHE A 113 -4.03 16.43 -4.48
N GLN A 114 -3.73 17.72 -4.35
CA GLN A 114 -4.45 18.76 -5.10
C GLN A 114 -4.19 18.68 -6.62
N GLN A 115 -2.93 18.48 -7.02
CA GLN A 115 -2.54 18.44 -8.44
C GLN A 115 -3.12 17.24 -9.18
N THR A 116 -3.34 16.12 -8.50
CA THR A 116 -3.86 14.87 -9.08
C THR A 116 -5.39 14.73 -8.97
N GLY A 117 -6.08 15.79 -8.57
CA GLY A 117 -7.54 15.72 -8.37
C GLY A 117 -7.94 14.72 -7.29
N SER A 118 -7.18 14.66 -6.21
CA SER A 118 -7.40 13.78 -5.06
C SER A 118 -7.10 12.28 -5.28
N VAL A 119 -6.60 11.90 -6.46
CA VAL A 119 -6.28 10.49 -6.77
C VAL A 119 -5.05 10.02 -6.00
N ASP A 120 -3.97 10.79 -6.03
CA ASP A 120 -2.70 10.51 -5.36
C ASP A 120 -2.40 11.55 -4.26
N GLY A 121 -1.18 11.61 -3.76
CA GLY A 121 -0.82 12.43 -2.61
C GLY A 121 -1.36 11.86 -1.29
N ARG A 122 -1.47 10.55 -1.18
CA ARG A 122 -2.14 9.88 -0.07
C ARG A 122 -1.19 9.25 0.93
N VAL A 123 -1.63 9.17 2.18
CA VAL A 123 -0.95 8.44 3.25
C VAL A 123 -1.91 7.46 3.92
N SER A 124 -1.43 6.27 4.25
CA SER A 124 -2.23 5.24 4.92
C SER A 124 -1.74 4.96 6.32
N VAL A 125 -2.68 4.85 7.28
CA VAL A 125 -2.46 4.38 8.67
C VAL A 125 -3.30 3.13 8.92
N GLU A 126 -2.71 2.12 9.56
CA GLU A 126 -3.38 0.83 9.81
C GLU A 126 -4.06 0.80 11.19
N VAL A 127 -5.23 0.17 11.27
CA VAL A 127 -5.87 -0.17 12.54
C VAL A 127 -5.00 -1.18 13.32
N GLU A 128 -5.19 -1.28 14.64
CA GLU A 128 -4.41 -2.25 15.43
C GLU A 128 -4.67 -3.68 14.98
N PRO A 129 -3.63 -4.50 14.81
CA PRO A 129 -3.78 -5.89 14.34
C PRO A 129 -4.61 -6.78 15.26
N ALA A 130 -4.63 -6.51 16.56
CA ALA A 130 -5.37 -7.29 17.55
C ALA A 130 -6.89 -7.33 17.32
N ILE A 131 -7.43 -6.35 16.59
CA ILE A 131 -8.86 -6.26 16.26
C ILE A 131 -9.18 -6.75 14.83
N ALA A 132 -8.21 -7.32 14.12
CA ALA A 132 -8.37 -7.72 12.72
C ALA A 132 -9.54 -8.70 12.47
N PHE A 133 -9.94 -9.47 13.48
CA PHE A 133 -11.07 -10.41 13.45
C PHE A 133 -12.30 -9.89 14.23
N GLN A 134 -12.45 -8.58 14.38
CA GLN A 134 -13.53 -7.94 15.13
C GLN A 134 -14.07 -6.77 14.31
N ALA A 135 -15.16 -7.00 13.54
CA ALA A 135 -15.67 -6.02 12.58
C ALA A 135 -16.07 -4.69 13.22
N LYS A 136 -16.75 -4.74 14.36
CA LYS A 136 -17.22 -3.55 15.06
C LYS A 136 -16.07 -2.71 15.60
N GLU A 137 -15.14 -3.34 16.31
CA GLU A 137 -13.95 -2.70 16.88
C GLU A 137 -13.05 -2.10 15.79
N THR A 138 -12.90 -2.81 14.66
CA THR A 138 -12.19 -2.33 13.47
C THR A 138 -12.83 -1.05 12.92
N LEU A 139 -14.16 -1.03 12.78
CA LEU A 139 -14.89 0.17 12.35
C LEU A 139 -14.78 1.33 13.33
N GLU A 140 -14.92 1.07 14.63
CA GLU A 140 -14.77 2.08 15.67
C GLU A 140 -13.37 2.69 15.65
N ARG A 141 -12.35 1.87 15.52
CA ARG A 141 -10.95 2.33 15.41
C ARG A 141 -10.68 3.09 14.12
N ALA A 142 -11.16 2.61 12.99
CA ALA A 142 -11.05 3.30 11.72
C ALA A 142 -11.70 4.69 11.77
N THR A 143 -12.87 4.78 12.39
CA THR A 143 -13.59 6.04 12.60
C THR A 143 -12.83 7.00 13.52
N HIS A 144 -12.21 6.47 14.59
CA HIS A 144 -11.37 7.26 15.50
C HIS A 144 -10.15 7.85 14.76
N LEU A 145 -9.39 7.02 14.06
CA LEU A 145 -8.22 7.46 13.29
C LEU A 145 -8.60 8.51 12.24
N TRP A 146 -9.69 8.28 11.50
CA TRP A 146 -10.19 9.21 10.48
C TRP A 146 -10.50 10.59 11.07
N LYS A 147 -11.19 10.65 12.22
CA LYS A 147 -11.55 11.90 12.90
C LYS A 147 -10.36 12.58 13.56
N THR A 148 -9.45 11.81 14.17
CA THR A 148 -8.32 12.36 14.93
C THR A 148 -7.25 12.94 14.00
N ILE A 149 -6.97 12.26 12.89
CA ILE A 149 -5.98 12.70 11.90
C ILE A 149 -6.53 13.86 11.06
N ASP A 150 -7.82 13.81 10.70
CA ASP A 150 -8.56 14.88 10.00
C ASP A 150 -7.79 15.47 8.81
N GLN A 151 -7.28 14.60 7.93
CA GLN A 151 -6.60 15.00 6.70
C GLN A 151 -7.34 14.42 5.48
N PRO A 152 -7.63 15.23 4.44
CA PRO A 152 -8.45 14.79 3.30
C PRO A 152 -7.76 13.72 2.44
N ASN A 153 -6.45 13.59 2.53
CA ASN A 153 -5.65 12.61 1.79
C ASN A 153 -5.27 11.38 2.64
N LEU A 154 -5.90 11.21 3.81
CA LEU A 154 -5.76 10.01 4.61
C LEU A 154 -6.46 8.81 3.97
N MET A 155 -5.92 7.64 4.18
CA MET A 155 -6.60 6.36 4.03
C MET A 155 -6.43 5.53 5.31
N VAL A 156 -7.50 4.91 5.78
CA VAL A 156 -7.40 3.98 6.91
C VAL A 156 -7.18 2.57 6.36
N LYS A 157 -6.15 1.90 6.86
CA LYS A 157 -5.75 0.58 6.40
C LYS A 157 -6.44 -0.50 7.22
N ILE A 158 -7.17 -1.41 6.56
CA ILE A 158 -7.98 -2.47 7.17
C ILE A 158 -7.62 -3.81 6.56
N PRO A 159 -7.30 -4.86 7.35
CA PRO A 159 -6.99 -6.20 6.85
C PRO A 159 -8.18 -6.87 6.14
N ALA A 160 -7.90 -7.68 5.11
CA ALA A 160 -8.90 -8.43 4.35
C ALA A 160 -9.31 -9.75 5.03
N THR A 161 -9.53 -9.73 6.34
CA THR A 161 -10.20 -10.82 7.07
C THR A 161 -11.69 -10.83 6.73
N ALA A 162 -12.42 -11.88 7.07
CA ALA A 162 -13.88 -11.92 6.87
C ALA A 162 -14.57 -10.75 7.58
N GLU A 163 -14.23 -10.50 8.83
CA GLU A 163 -14.74 -9.40 9.66
C GLU A 163 -14.24 -8.04 9.16
N GLY A 164 -12.99 -8.00 8.63
CA GLY A 164 -12.43 -6.80 8.02
C GLY A 164 -13.18 -6.38 6.76
N ILE A 165 -13.68 -7.33 5.95
CA ILE A 165 -14.51 -7.05 4.76
C ILE A 165 -15.81 -6.37 5.15
N ASP A 166 -16.45 -6.78 6.24
CA ASP A 166 -17.64 -6.11 6.78
C ASP A 166 -17.29 -4.69 7.24
N ALA A 167 -16.18 -4.52 7.97
CA ALA A 167 -15.73 -3.21 8.41
C ALA A 167 -15.37 -2.28 7.24
N ILE A 168 -14.82 -2.79 6.14
CA ILE A 168 -14.52 -2.04 4.93
C ILE A 168 -15.80 -1.46 4.31
N ALA A 169 -16.87 -2.27 4.21
CA ALA A 169 -18.16 -1.81 3.68
C ALA A 169 -18.76 -0.70 4.56
N GLU A 170 -18.72 -0.87 5.89
CA GLU A 170 -19.23 0.12 6.84
C GLU A 170 -18.38 1.41 6.85
N ALA A 171 -17.06 1.31 6.85
CA ALA A 171 -16.16 2.46 6.79
C ALA A 171 -16.37 3.27 5.49
N THR A 172 -16.47 2.58 4.34
CA THR A 172 -16.78 3.22 3.05
C THR A 172 -18.15 3.91 3.10
N ALA A 173 -19.17 3.26 3.67
CA ALA A 173 -20.50 3.86 3.85
C ALA A 173 -20.48 5.09 4.77
N ALA A 174 -19.58 5.13 5.73
CA ALA A 174 -19.33 6.28 6.60
C ALA A 174 -18.56 7.42 5.92
N GLY A 175 -18.07 7.24 4.69
CA GLY A 175 -17.29 8.24 3.95
C GLY A 175 -15.78 8.17 4.19
N ILE A 176 -15.29 7.08 4.77
CA ILE A 176 -13.87 6.86 5.07
C ILE A 176 -13.20 6.25 3.84
N SER A 177 -12.10 6.86 3.39
CA SER A 177 -11.23 6.26 2.36
C SER A 177 -10.42 5.11 2.96
N VAL A 178 -10.41 3.95 2.29
CA VAL A 178 -9.86 2.71 2.84
C VAL A 178 -8.73 2.17 1.96
N ASN A 179 -7.62 1.77 2.60
CA ASN A 179 -6.59 0.92 2.02
C ASN A 179 -6.79 -0.51 2.56
N VAL A 180 -7.27 -1.42 1.74
CA VAL A 180 -7.43 -2.82 2.15
C VAL A 180 -6.07 -3.51 2.15
N THR A 181 -5.71 -4.24 3.21
CA THR A 181 -4.39 -4.87 3.34
C THR A 181 -4.45 -6.37 3.64
N LEU A 182 -3.30 -7.03 3.64
CA LEU A 182 -3.16 -8.48 3.81
C LEU A 182 -4.02 -9.26 2.83
N LEU A 183 -4.07 -8.80 1.59
CA LEU A 183 -4.84 -9.42 0.53
C LEU A 183 -3.91 -10.31 -0.31
N PHE A 184 -4.21 -11.60 -0.35
CA PHE A 184 -3.42 -12.62 -1.04
C PHE A 184 -4.25 -13.44 -2.04
N ASN A 185 -5.55 -13.57 -1.78
CA ASN A 185 -6.47 -14.46 -2.49
C ASN A 185 -7.34 -13.67 -3.48
N ILE A 186 -7.44 -14.18 -4.71
CA ILE A 186 -8.19 -13.56 -5.81
C ILE A 186 -9.70 -13.50 -5.52
N ASP A 187 -10.26 -14.57 -4.93
CA ASP A 187 -11.69 -14.61 -4.61
C ASP A 187 -12.02 -13.68 -3.44
N VAL A 188 -11.12 -13.58 -2.45
CA VAL A 188 -11.23 -12.58 -1.37
C VAL A 188 -11.15 -11.17 -1.95
N TYR A 189 -10.27 -10.93 -2.94
CA TYR A 189 -10.22 -9.64 -3.61
C TYR A 189 -11.54 -9.27 -4.28
N ARG A 190 -12.19 -10.21 -4.92
CA ARG A 190 -13.54 -10.01 -5.50
C ARG A 190 -14.57 -9.60 -4.42
N LEU A 191 -14.51 -10.21 -3.24
CA LEU A 191 -15.37 -9.84 -2.10
C LEU A 191 -15.04 -8.43 -1.59
N VAL A 192 -13.76 -8.06 -1.53
CA VAL A 192 -13.30 -6.72 -1.13
C VAL A 192 -13.82 -5.64 -2.08
N ILE A 193 -13.73 -5.84 -3.40
CA ILE A 193 -14.30 -4.90 -4.38
C ILE A 193 -15.82 -4.75 -4.16
N ARG A 194 -16.53 -5.85 -3.96
CA ARG A 194 -17.99 -5.83 -3.73
C ARG A 194 -18.35 -5.15 -2.41
N ALA A 195 -17.55 -5.29 -1.37
CA ALA A 195 -17.72 -4.57 -0.11
C ALA A 195 -17.55 -3.05 -0.30
N TYR A 196 -16.52 -2.62 -1.03
CA TYR A 196 -16.32 -1.23 -1.40
C TYR A 196 -17.51 -0.66 -2.18
N LEU A 197 -17.96 -1.34 -3.24
CA LEU A 197 -19.12 -0.92 -4.04
C LEU A 197 -20.40 -0.85 -3.18
N SER A 198 -20.61 -1.80 -2.25
CA SER A 198 -21.73 -1.78 -1.30
C SER A 198 -21.66 -0.59 -0.35
N GLY A 199 -20.47 -0.27 0.14
CA GLY A 199 -20.23 0.92 0.96
C GLY A 199 -20.55 2.21 0.20
N LEU A 200 -20.14 2.33 -1.06
CA LEU A 200 -20.45 3.49 -1.92
C LEU A 200 -21.94 3.66 -2.18
N GLU A 201 -22.69 2.57 -2.44
CA GLU A 201 -24.15 2.63 -2.60
C GLU A 201 -24.82 3.16 -1.32
N ARG A 202 -24.39 2.67 -0.16
CA ARG A 202 -24.93 3.11 1.13
C ARG A 202 -24.56 4.54 1.46
N ALA A 203 -23.32 4.97 1.15
CA ALA A 203 -22.89 6.35 1.28
C ALA A 203 -23.74 7.29 0.42
N LEU A 204 -24.00 6.90 -0.83
CA LEU A 204 -24.86 7.65 -1.75
C LEU A 204 -26.31 7.76 -1.24
N LEU A 205 -26.89 6.65 -0.74
CA LEU A 205 -28.23 6.64 -0.15
C LEU A 205 -28.31 7.52 1.12
N ALA A 206 -27.23 7.64 1.86
CA ALA A 206 -27.09 8.53 3.02
C ALA A 206 -26.84 10.01 2.63
N GLY A 207 -26.83 10.35 1.33
CA GLY A 207 -26.63 11.71 0.83
C GLY A 207 -25.16 12.19 0.88
N ARG A 208 -24.20 11.28 1.00
CA ARG A 208 -22.76 11.61 0.98
C ARG A 208 -22.27 11.81 -0.43
N ASN A 209 -21.26 12.67 -0.59
CA ASN A 209 -20.55 12.80 -1.86
C ASN A 209 -19.58 11.63 -2.04
N ILE A 210 -19.90 10.70 -2.92
CA ILE A 210 -19.08 9.51 -3.17
C ILE A 210 -17.83 9.79 -3.99
N SER A 211 -17.68 10.99 -4.58
CA SER A 211 -16.48 11.40 -5.30
C SER A 211 -15.30 11.69 -4.36
N ASP A 212 -15.57 11.89 -3.07
CA ASP A 212 -14.55 12.14 -2.05
C ASP A 212 -14.05 10.83 -1.39
N ILE A 213 -14.67 9.69 -1.72
CA ILE A 213 -14.34 8.38 -1.16
C ILE A 213 -13.43 7.63 -2.13
N PHE A 214 -12.24 7.28 -1.66
CA PHE A 214 -11.25 6.56 -2.45
C PHE A 214 -10.89 5.23 -1.80
N SER A 215 -10.44 4.28 -2.59
CA SER A 215 -9.92 3.03 -2.05
C SER A 215 -8.77 2.49 -2.88
N VAL A 216 -7.86 1.79 -2.21
CA VAL A 216 -6.85 0.93 -2.82
C VAL A 216 -6.89 -0.45 -2.15
N ALA A 217 -6.50 -1.47 -2.88
CA ALA A 217 -6.44 -2.85 -2.38
C ALA A 217 -4.99 -3.35 -2.45
N SER A 218 -4.33 -3.41 -1.29
CA SER A 218 -2.95 -3.86 -1.16
C SER A 218 -2.85 -5.38 -1.32
N PHE A 219 -2.61 -5.80 -2.56
CA PHE A 219 -2.44 -7.19 -2.97
C PHE A 219 -0.96 -7.57 -2.87
N PHE A 220 -0.66 -8.57 -2.05
CA PHE A 220 0.71 -8.92 -1.68
C PHE A 220 1.33 -9.88 -2.68
N VAL A 221 2.54 -9.58 -3.16
CA VAL A 221 3.18 -10.31 -4.25
C VAL A 221 4.30 -11.23 -3.75
N SER A 222 5.43 -10.69 -3.27
CA SER A 222 6.60 -11.53 -2.95
C SER A 222 6.39 -12.53 -1.81
N ARG A 223 5.43 -12.26 -0.91
CA ARG A 223 5.11 -13.24 0.15
C ARG A 223 4.47 -14.49 -0.41
N VAL A 224 3.69 -14.38 -1.50
CA VAL A 224 3.10 -15.54 -2.21
C VAL A 224 4.22 -16.39 -2.77
N ASP A 225 5.16 -15.79 -3.52
CA ASP A 225 6.31 -16.55 -4.04
C ASP A 225 7.13 -17.20 -2.92
N THR A 226 7.43 -16.48 -1.84
CA THR A 226 8.21 -17.04 -0.73
C THR A 226 7.56 -18.29 -0.12
N GLU A 227 6.25 -18.27 0.12
CA GLU A 227 5.54 -19.41 0.68
C GLU A 227 5.40 -20.57 -0.34
N VAL A 228 5.09 -20.23 -1.59
CA VAL A 228 4.95 -21.24 -2.65
C VAL A 228 6.29 -21.87 -2.97
N ASP A 229 7.36 -21.08 -3.11
CA ASP A 229 8.71 -21.56 -3.41
C ASP A 229 9.24 -22.52 -2.34
N THR A 230 8.86 -22.30 -1.07
CA THR A 230 9.17 -23.24 0.03
C THR A 230 8.49 -24.58 -0.22
N ARG A 231 7.19 -24.58 -0.54
CA ARG A 231 6.44 -25.83 -0.81
C ARG A 231 6.92 -26.54 -2.09
N LEU A 232 7.27 -25.78 -3.12
CA LEU A 232 7.81 -26.31 -4.36
C LEU A 232 9.21 -26.93 -4.16
N GLY A 233 10.02 -26.31 -3.30
CA GLY A 233 11.32 -26.85 -2.89
C GLY A 233 11.20 -28.16 -2.12
N ASP A 234 10.20 -28.30 -1.26
CA ASP A 234 9.93 -29.54 -0.52
C ASP A 234 9.49 -30.71 -1.45
N LEU A 235 8.87 -30.40 -2.59
CA LEU A 235 8.49 -31.40 -3.60
C LEU A 235 9.68 -31.88 -4.43
N ASP A 236 10.66 -31.01 -4.67
CA ASP A 236 11.92 -31.28 -5.38
C ASP A 236 11.77 -32.02 -6.72
N THR A 237 10.69 -31.74 -7.45
CA THR A 237 10.48 -32.27 -8.81
C THR A 237 10.80 -31.21 -9.86
N PRO A 238 11.26 -31.60 -11.08
CA PRO A 238 11.53 -30.63 -12.14
C PRO A 238 10.37 -29.68 -12.40
N ASP A 239 9.14 -30.19 -12.51
CA ASP A 239 7.94 -29.38 -12.79
C ASP A 239 7.64 -28.39 -11.64
N ALA A 240 7.90 -28.77 -10.39
CA ALA A 240 7.74 -27.89 -9.23
C ALA A 240 8.82 -26.78 -9.23
N LEU A 241 10.07 -27.13 -9.47
CA LEU A 241 11.19 -26.18 -9.46
C LEU A 241 11.07 -25.11 -10.55
N GLU A 242 10.51 -25.44 -11.73
CA GLU A 242 10.25 -24.46 -12.80
C GLU A 242 9.21 -23.40 -12.43
N LEU A 243 8.33 -23.64 -11.45
CA LEU A 243 7.31 -22.69 -11.00
C LEU A 243 7.82 -21.65 -10.00
N ARG A 244 9.02 -21.85 -9.44
CA ARG A 244 9.58 -20.97 -8.42
C ARG A 244 9.72 -19.53 -8.94
N GLY A 245 9.33 -18.58 -8.10
CA GLY A 245 9.38 -17.15 -8.40
C GLY A 245 8.36 -16.65 -9.42
N THR A 246 7.36 -17.46 -9.81
CA THR A 246 6.40 -17.10 -10.86
C THR A 246 4.98 -16.89 -10.36
N VAL A 247 4.61 -17.52 -9.24
CA VAL A 247 3.22 -17.60 -8.78
C VAL A 247 2.73 -16.27 -8.22
N GLY A 248 3.59 -15.49 -7.56
CA GLY A 248 3.23 -14.17 -7.04
C GLY A 248 2.84 -13.19 -8.14
N VAL A 249 3.59 -13.15 -9.23
CA VAL A 249 3.28 -12.34 -10.42
C VAL A 249 2.02 -12.84 -11.10
N ALA A 250 1.87 -14.15 -11.31
CA ALA A 250 0.66 -14.74 -11.88
C ALA A 250 -0.59 -14.40 -11.06
N ASN A 251 -0.48 -14.46 -9.73
CA ASN A 251 -1.54 -14.08 -8.80
C ASN A 251 -1.97 -12.62 -8.96
N ALA A 252 -1.00 -11.71 -9.00
CA ALA A 252 -1.26 -10.28 -9.20
C ALA A 252 -1.90 -9.99 -10.57
N ARG A 253 -1.45 -10.65 -11.64
CA ARG A 253 -2.06 -10.54 -12.97
C ARG A 253 -3.52 -10.97 -12.97
N LEU A 254 -3.84 -12.09 -12.34
CA LEU A 254 -5.24 -12.55 -12.22
C LEU A 254 -6.07 -11.63 -11.32
N ALA A 255 -5.49 -11.03 -10.28
CA ALA A 255 -6.15 -10.01 -9.48
C ALA A 255 -6.48 -8.77 -10.32
N TYR A 256 -5.57 -8.31 -11.21
CA TYR A 256 -5.86 -7.21 -12.11
C TYR A 256 -7.01 -7.54 -13.09
N ARG A 257 -7.07 -8.77 -13.60
CA ARG A 257 -8.21 -9.23 -14.40
C ARG A 257 -9.53 -9.12 -13.62
N VAL A 258 -9.54 -9.55 -12.36
CA VAL A 258 -10.71 -9.42 -11.46
C VAL A 258 -11.11 -7.95 -11.28
N PHE A 259 -10.15 -7.05 -11.10
CA PHE A 259 -10.40 -5.61 -11.04
C PHE A 259 -11.10 -5.12 -12.31
N GLN A 260 -10.58 -5.43 -13.48
CA GLN A 260 -11.20 -5.03 -14.75
C GLN A 260 -12.62 -5.60 -14.89
N GLU A 261 -12.82 -6.89 -14.59
CA GLU A 261 -14.13 -7.55 -14.67
C GLU A 261 -15.19 -6.91 -13.73
N GLU A 262 -14.82 -6.64 -12.48
CA GLU A 262 -15.78 -6.12 -11.48
C GLU A 262 -16.13 -4.66 -11.76
N PHE A 263 -15.18 -3.83 -12.24
CA PHE A 263 -15.43 -2.43 -12.55
C PHE A 263 -16.09 -2.23 -13.94
N ALA A 264 -16.02 -3.21 -14.84
CA ALA A 264 -16.79 -3.24 -16.09
C ALA A 264 -18.24 -3.74 -15.93
N ARG A 265 -18.69 -4.09 -14.72
CA ARG A 265 -20.07 -4.56 -14.48
C ARG A 265 -21.00 -3.39 -14.19
N GLY A 266 -22.25 -3.50 -14.66
CA GLY A 266 -23.24 -2.43 -14.59
C GLY A 266 -23.54 -1.86 -13.20
N ARG A 267 -23.18 -2.58 -12.10
CA ARG A 267 -23.23 -2.03 -10.73
C ARG A 267 -22.17 -0.95 -10.53
N ALA A 268 -20.92 -1.24 -10.85
CA ALA A 268 -19.82 -0.31 -10.76
C ALA A 268 -19.99 0.86 -11.75
N GLU A 269 -20.38 0.57 -13.01
CA GLU A 269 -20.62 1.61 -14.01
C GLU A 269 -21.63 2.65 -13.55
N ARG A 270 -22.73 2.22 -12.89
CA ARG A 270 -23.74 3.16 -12.34
C ARG A 270 -23.18 4.06 -11.23
N LEU A 271 -22.27 3.54 -10.39
CA LEU A 271 -21.63 4.32 -9.33
C LEU A 271 -20.59 5.28 -9.90
N LEU A 272 -19.79 4.82 -10.86
CA LEU A 272 -18.80 5.64 -11.58
C LEU A 272 -19.49 6.81 -12.33
N ALA A 273 -20.61 6.56 -12.98
CA ALA A 273 -21.43 7.60 -13.62
C ALA A 273 -21.98 8.64 -12.62
N ARG A 274 -21.98 8.35 -11.33
CA ARG A 274 -22.34 9.26 -10.24
C ARG A 274 -21.15 9.88 -9.52
N GLY A 275 -19.95 9.72 -10.08
CA GLY A 275 -18.72 10.30 -9.57
C GLY A 275 -17.94 9.43 -8.57
N ALA A 276 -18.32 8.16 -8.40
CA ALA A 276 -17.51 7.25 -7.57
C ALA A 276 -16.13 7.03 -8.19
N ASN A 277 -15.17 6.70 -7.33
CA ASN A 277 -13.82 6.30 -7.75
C ASN A 277 -13.71 4.77 -7.82
N ILE A 278 -12.83 4.28 -8.69
CA ILE A 278 -12.43 2.87 -8.68
C ILE A 278 -11.62 2.54 -7.42
N GLN A 279 -11.69 1.29 -6.97
CA GLN A 279 -10.71 0.76 -6.01
C GLN A 279 -9.50 0.26 -6.79
N ARG A 280 -8.41 1.03 -6.80
CA ARG A 280 -7.21 0.66 -7.55
C ARG A 280 -6.50 -0.55 -6.91
N PRO A 281 -6.07 -1.56 -7.68
CA PRO A 281 -5.15 -2.56 -7.16
C PRO A 281 -3.82 -1.89 -6.79
N LEU A 282 -3.29 -2.28 -5.63
CA LEU A 282 -2.02 -1.82 -5.12
C LEU A 282 -1.11 -3.03 -4.90
N TRP A 283 -0.02 -3.09 -5.65
CA TRP A 283 0.96 -4.15 -5.50
C TRP A 283 1.82 -3.87 -4.28
N ALA A 284 1.67 -4.71 -3.26
CA ALA A 284 2.39 -4.62 -1.98
C ALA A 284 3.39 -5.76 -1.83
N SER A 285 4.37 -5.58 -0.93
CA SER A 285 5.44 -6.57 -0.73
C SER A 285 6.21 -6.83 -2.04
N THR A 286 6.75 -5.78 -2.63
CA THR A 286 7.45 -5.84 -3.93
C THR A 286 8.97 -5.98 -3.81
N GLY A 287 9.51 -5.95 -2.60
CA GLY A 287 10.92 -6.25 -2.36
C GLY A 287 11.24 -7.71 -2.68
N VAL A 288 12.20 -7.92 -3.57
CA VAL A 288 12.66 -9.25 -3.98
C VAL A 288 13.48 -9.90 -2.85
N LYS A 289 13.21 -11.17 -2.59
CA LYS A 289 13.90 -11.97 -1.55
C LYS A 289 14.67 -13.15 -2.13
N ASN A 290 14.25 -13.64 -3.31
CA ASN A 290 14.94 -14.67 -4.04
C ASN A 290 16.16 -14.06 -4.75
N PRO A 291 17.41 -14.46 -4.44
CA PRO A 291 18.61 -13.88 -5.05
C PRO A 291 18.78 -14.24 -6.54
N GLU A 292 18.01 -15.18 -7.05
CA GLU A 292 18.01 -15.55 -8.47
C GLU A 292 17.19 -14.59 -9.33
N LEU A 293 16.30 -13.78 -8.70
CA LEU A 293 15.49 -12.78 -9.38
C LEU A 293 16.16 -11.40 -9.32
N ALA A 294 15.96 -10.61 -10.37
CA ALA A 294 16.39 -9.21 -10.36
C ALA A 294 15.70 -8.44 -9.22
N ASP A 295 16.40 -7.53 -8.56
CA ASP A 295 15.90 -6.74 -7.42
C ASP A 295 14.73 -5.81 -7.78
N THR A 296 14.47 -5.57 -9.06
CA THR A 296 13.33 -4.83 -9.63
C THR A 296 12.26 -5.73 -10.24
N TYR A 297 12.37 -7.06 -10.09
CA TYR A 297 11.53 -8.05 -10.79
C TYR A 297 10.03 -7.75 -10.69
N TYR A 298 9.49 -7.64 -9.48
CA TYR A 298 8.04 -7.44 -9.30
C TYR A 298 7.55 -6.11 -9.87
N VAL A 299 8.37 -5.07 -9.83
CA VAL A 299 8.02 -3.78 -10.42
C VAL A 299 7.95 -3.88 -11.94
N ASN A 300 8.93 -4.53 -12.56
CA ASN A 300 8.99 -4.71 -14.01
C ASN A 300 7.85 -5.58 -14.56
N GLU A 301 7.41 -6.58 -13.79
CA GLU A 301 6.40 -7.56 -14.21
C GLU A 301 4.94 -7.12 -13.95
N LEU A 302 4.73 -6.01 -13.22
CA LEU A 302 3.39 -5.59 -12.77
C LEU A 302 3.05 -4.14 -13.16
N ILE A 303 3.36 -3.78 -14.39
CA ILE A 303 3.06 -2.46 -14.98
C ILE A 303 1.71 -2.53 -15.70
N ALA A 304 0.72 -1.79 -15.21
CA ALA A 304 -0.57 -1.60 -15.87
C ALA A 304 -1.22 -0.27 -15.43
N PRO A 305 -2.09 0.33 -16.24
CA PRO A 305 -2.78 1.57 -15.88
C PRO A 305 -3.69 1.38 -14.66
N ASP A 306 -3.99 2.47 -13.99
CA ASP A 306 -4.86 2.51 -12.80
C ASP A 306 -4.39 1.62 -11.63
N THR A 307 -3.08 1.35 -11.55
CA THR A 307 -2.47 0.61 -10.45
C THR A 307 -1.65 1.51 -9.53
N VAL A 308 -1.42 1.02 -8.33
CA VAL A 308 -0.47 1.57 -7.37
C VAL A 308 0.59 0.51 -7.10
N ILE A 309 1.82 0.89 -6.92
CA ILE A 309 2.87 -0.01 -6.44
C ILE A 309 3.56 0.59 -5.22
N THR A 310 3.69 -0.19 -4.16
CA THR A 310 4.49 0.23 -3.00
C THR A 310 5.88 -0.37 -3.11
N MET A 311 6.88 0.46 -2.89
CA MET A 311 8.29 0.05 -2.91
C MET A 311 8.98 0.38 -1.58
N PRO A 312 9.68 -0.57 -0.95
CA PRO A 312 10.65 -0.23 0.07
C PRO A 312 11.74 0.70 -0.50
N PRO A 313 12.41 1.52 0.32
CA PRO A 313 13.42 2.48 -0.15
C PRO A 313 14.52 1.85 -1.03
N GLY A 314 14.95 0.63 -0.71
CA GLY A 314 15.94 -0.10 -1.51
C GLY A 314 15.44 -0.45 -2.91
N THR A 315 14.22 -0.99 -3.02
CA THR A 315 13.58 -1.33 -4.31
C THR A 315 13.34 -0.07 -5.15
N LEU A 316 12.89 1.03 -4.53
CA LEU A 316 12.68 2.29 -5.22
C LEU A 316 13.98 2.83 -5.82
N ARG A 317 15.07 2.82 -5.07
CA ARG A 317 16.38 3.25 -5.57
C ARG A 317 16.91 2.34 -6.67
N ALA A 318 16.79 1.03 -6.52
CA ALA A 318 17.20 0.06 -7.55
C ALA A 318 16.39 0.26 -8.84
N PHE A 319 15.08 0.45 -8.73
CA PHE A 319 14.24 0.72 -9.89
C PHE A 319 14.57 2.06 -10.56
N ALA A 320 14.85 3.09 -9.78
CA ALA A 320 15.26 4.39 -10.28
C ALA A 320 16.60 4.33 -11.04
N ASP A 321 17.52 3.46 -10.62
CA ASP A 321 18.85 3.30 -11.22
C ASP A 321 18.83 2.43 -12.49
N HIS A 322 18.18 1.28 -12.44
CA HIS A 322 18.24 0.29 -13.54
C HIS A 322 16.91 -0.40 -13.86
N GLY A 323 15.77 0.14 -13.39
CA GLY A 323 14.45 -0.37 -13.74
C GLY A 323 14.22 -0.42 -15.24
N ARG A 324 13.62 -1.50 -15.73
CA ARG A 324 13.28 -1.68 -17.14
C ARG A 324 11.80 -1.45 -17.34
N LEU A 325 11.48 -0.55 -18.26
CA LEU A 325 10.11 -0.29 -18.64
C LEU A 325 9.80 -1.00 -19.95
N SER A 326 8.76 -1.82 -19.89
CA SER A 326 7.97 -2.18 -21.04
C SER A 326 6.62 -1.48 -20.97
N SER A 327 5.82 -1.57 -22.01
CA SER A 327 4.38 -1.24 -21.95
C SER A 327 3.69 -2.13 -20.91
N ASP A 328 2.38 -2.12 -20.85
CA ASP A 328 1.58 -3.03 -20.00
C ASP A 328 2.17 -4.46 -19.99
N THR A 329 2.52 -4.96 -18.78
CA THR A 329 3.09 -6.30 -18.56
C THR A 329 2.08 -7.28 -17.96
N ILE A 330 0.82 -6.86 -17.84
CA ILE A 330 -0.25 -7.62 -17.19
C ILE A 330 -1.29 -8.12 -18.18
N THR A 331 -1.89 -7.22 -18.98
CA THR A 331 -3.12 -7.50 -19.75
C THR A 331 -2.96 -8.62 -20.77
N ASP A 332 -1.85 -8.69 -21.47
CA ASP A 332 -1.59 -9.72 -22.47
C ASP A 332 -1.04 -11.04 -21.88
N ARG A 333 -0.93 -11.13 -20.53
CA ARG A 333 -0.32 -12.25 -19.82
C ARG A 333 -1.29 -13.04 -18.93
N TYR A 334 -2.60 -12.85 -19.13
CA TYR A 334 -3.60 -13.62 -18.34
C TYR A 334 -3.57 -15.12 -18.67
N GLY A 335 -3.28 -15.49 -19.92
CA GLY A 335 -3.11 -16.89 -20.31
C GLY A 335 -1.97 -17.55 -19.55
N ASP A 336 -0.79 -16.92 -19.57
CA ASP A 336 0.39 -17.41 -18.85
C ASP A 336 0.11 -17.56 -17.33
N ALA A 337 -0.64 -16.61 -16.76
CA ALA A 337 -1.00 -16.65 -15.34
C ALA A 337 -1.96 -17.81 -15.02
N VAL A 338 -2.93 -18.09 -15.88
CA VAL A 338 -3.82 -19.25 -15.74
C VAL A 338 -3.03 -20.55 -15.82
N ASP A 339 -2.16 -20.69 -16.81
CA ASP A 339 -1.31 -21.88 -16.98
C ASP A 339 -0.41 -22.11 -15.76
N THR A 340 0.12 -21.03 -15.16
CA THR A 340 0.91 -21.13 -13.93
C THR A 340 0.08 -21.72 -12.79
N PHE A 341 -1.18 -21.32 -12.61
CA PHE A 341 -2.07 -21.85 -11.58
C PHE A 341 -2.49 -23.30 -11.86
N GLU A 342 -2.72 -23.67 -13.12
CA GLU A 342 -3.01 -25.05 -13.50
C GLU A 342 -1.81 -25.97 -13.20
N ARG A 343 -0.60 -25.54 -13.53
CA ARG A 343 0.63 -26.25 -13.18
C ARG A 343 0.84 -26.35 -11.68
N LEU A 344 0.60 -25.26 -10.93
CA LEU A 344 0.68 -25.25 -9.45
C LEU A 344 -0.25 -26.31 -8.84
N LYS A 345 -1.48 -26.39 -9.33
CA LYS A 345 -2.45 -27.39 -8.92
C LYS A 345 -2.00 -28.81 -9.31
N ALA A 346 -1.43 -29.00 -10.49
CA ALA A 346 -0.96 -30.30 -10.97
C ALA A 346 0.18 -30.87 -10.11
N VAL A 347 1.08 -30.01 -9.59
CA VAL A 347 2.14 -30.45 -8.64
C VAL A 347 1.63 -30.58 -7.19
N GLY A 348 0.32 -30.37 -6.94
CA GLY A 348 -0.31 -30.64 -5.65
C GLY A 348 -0.22 -29.51 -4.61
N VAL A 349 0.16 -28.31 -4.99
CA VAL A 349 0.17 -27.14 -4.10
C VAL A 349 -1.21 -26.49 -4.09
N SER A 350 -1.87 -26.44 -2.91
CA SER A 350 -3.17 -25.76 -2.75
C SER A 350 -2.97 -24.26 -2.55
N TYR A 351 -3.53 -23.48 -3.47
CA TYR A 351 -3.53 -22.03 -3.43
C TYR A 351 -4.27 -21.48 -2.20
N GLU A 352 -5.42 -22.06 -1.85
CA GLU A 352 -6.23 -21.67 -0.70
C GLU A 352 -5.42 -21.82 0.60
N LYS A 353 -4.76 -22.99 0.79
CA LYS A 353 -3.92 -23.22 1.96
C LYS A 353 -2.72 -22.26 2.04
N VAL A 354 -2.19 -21.85 0.90
CA VAL A 354 -1.12 -20.83 0.85
C VAL A 354 -1.66 -19.49 1.33
N THR A 355 -2.75 -19.03 0.76
CA THR A 355 -3.31 -17.70 1.05
C THR A 355 -3.88 -17.58 2.46
N ASP A 356 -4.51 -18.63 2.99
CA ASP A 356 -5.00 -18.69 4.38
C ASP A 356 -3.84 -18.61 5.38
N LYS A 357 -2.77 -19.39 5.13
CA LYS A 357 -1.56 -19.33 5.96
C LYS A 357 -0.94 -17.93 5.93
N LEU A 358 -0.81 -17.32 4.75
CA LEU A 358 -0.23 -16.00 4.59
C LEU A 358 -1.03 -14.90 5.31
N LEU A 359 -2.36 -14.98 5.29
CA LEU A 359 -3.22 -14.07 6.04
C LEU A 359 -2.99 -14.22 7.55
N ALA A 360 -3.02 -15.45 8.07
CA ALA A 360 -2.81 -15.72 9.49
C ALA A 360 -1.43 -15.23 9.97
N GLU A 361 -0.36 -15.61 9.25
CA GLU A 361 1.01 -15.18 9.56
C GLU A 361 1.19 -13.65 9.40
N GLY A 362 0.47 -13.04 8.46
CA GLY A 362 0.48 -11.61 8.24
C GLY A 362 -0.08 -10.85 9.45
N VAL A 363 -1.21 -11.28 9.97
CA VAL A 363 -1.82 -10.71 11.20
C VAL A 363 -0.91 -10.92 12.41
N GLU A 364 -0.42 -12.14 12.62
CA GLU A 364 0.48 -12.47 13.74
C GLU A 364 1.77 -11.63 13.72
N LYS A 365 2.37 -11.46 12.55
CA LYS A 365 3.56 -10.62 12.38
C LYS A 365 3.28 -9.17 12.73
N PHE A 366 2.15 -8.62 12.31
CA PHE A 366 1.77 -7.25 12.63
C PHE A 366 1.45 -7.09 14.12
N GLU A 367 0.77 -8.07 14.75
CA GLU A 367 0.59 -8.08 16.20
C GLU A 367 1.90 -8.12 16.97
N SER A 368 2.86 -8.95 16.54
CA SER A 368 4.19 -9.01 17.15
C SER A 368 4.91 -7.66 17.06
N SER A 369 4.85 -7.00 15.88
CA SER A 369 5.44 -5.68 15.68
C SER A 369 4.73 -4.61 16.53
N TRP A 370 3.41 -4.67 16.65
CA TRP A 370 2.63 -3.75 17.50
C TRP A 370 2.94 -3.91 18.97
N ARG A 371 3.06 -5.15 19.45
CA ARG A 371 3.52 -5.44 20.83
C ARG A 371 4.92 -4.89 21.10
N LYS A 372 5.84 -5.03 20.13
CA LYS A 372 7.20 -4.48 20.21
C LYS A 372 7.17 -2.95 20.30
N LEU A 373 6.41 -2.27 19.46
CA LEU A 373 6.23 -0.82 19.49
C LEU A 373 5.72 -0.36 20.85
N ASN A 374 4.66 -0.97 21.38
CA ASN A 374 4.10 -0.65 22.70
C ASN A 374 5.14 -0.83 23.82
N LYS A 375 5.95 -1.89 23.76
CA LYS A 375 7.02 -2.14 24.72
C LYS A 375 8.09 -1.04 24.67
N THR A 376 8.56 -0.68 23.48
CA THR A 376 9.57 0.38 23.27
C THR A 376 9.05 1.72 23.82
N VAL A 377 7.80 2.09 23.51
CA VAL A 377 7.18 3.32 24.03
C VAL A 377 7.00 3.27 25.53
N ALA A 378 6.61 2.12 26.11
CA ALA A 378 6.49 1.96 27.57
C ALA A 378 7.81 2.14 28.30
N GLU A 379 8.90 1.66 27.74
CA GLU A 379 10.27 1.81 28.28
C GLU A 379 10.70 3.28 28.19
N ALA A 380 10.47 3.93 27.06
CA ALA A 380 10.78 5.34 26.87
C ALA A 380 9.99 6.27 27.80
N LEU A 381 8.69 6.04 28.00
CA LEU A 381 7.89 6.81 28.95
C LEU A 381 8.38 6.67 30.41
N ARG A 382 8.88 5.49 30.79
CA ARG A 382 9.45 5.25 32.12
C ARG A 382 10.76 5.98 32.37
N SER A 383 11.65 5.97 31.35
CA SER A 383 12.94 6.63 31.42
C SER A 383 12.88 8.16 31.29
N SER A 384 11.75 8.69 30.85
CA SER A 384 11.52 10.13 30.64
C SER A 384 10.78 10.80 31.81
N ARG A 385 10.37 10.03 32.82
CA ARG A 385 9.78 10.54 34.09
C ARG A 385 10.86 10.91 35.07
#